data_47490d762ff8666828c66d557d098852
#
_entry.id   47490d762ff8666828c66d557d098852
#
_cell.length_a   1.000
_cell.length_b   1.000
_cell.length_c   1.000
_cell.angle_alpha   90.00
_cell.angle_beta   90.00
_cell.angle_gamma   90.00
#
_symmetry.space_group_name_H-M   'P 1'
#
loop_
_entity.id
_entity.type
_entity.pdbx_description
1 polymer ?
#
loop_
_entity_poly.entity_id
_entity_poly.type
_entity_poly.pdbx_seq_one_letter_code
_entity_poly.pdbx_strand_id
1 'polypeptide(L)'
;TIEYEEREVKNMDFFKTLKKAEWLNLLLSLVFIIIGAILVKDPEGVLKTVSLIAGIVFLVLGFIKIIKYLKDKSNSNELYLDIVFGLIAIITGLIVIFCTSAIEAIFRIIIGVWIIFTGCTRFALVQSLKQANLKEWVISLILAIIMIGCGLYMIFTPGTVVAVLGGVMIAYAVINIVQSIMFMKNSKIIVVEKVD
;
A
#
# COMPACT_ATOMS: atom_id res chain seq x y z
N THR A 1 29.83 -18.20 -35.78
CA THR A 1 28.41 -18.41 -36.23
C THR A 1 27.57 -18.97 -35.10
N ILE A 2 27.99 -20.03 -34.40
CA ILE A 2 27.22 -20.69 -33.30
C ILE A 2 27.03 -19.77 -32.09
N GLU A 3 28.02 -18.98 -31.70
CA GLU A 3 27.98 -18.07 -30.57
C GLU A 3 27.04 -16.86 -30.80
N TYR A 4 26.80 -16.49 -32.05
CA TYR A 4 25.80 -15.44 -32.40
C TYR A 4 24.39 -16.02 -32.35
N GLU A 5 24.14 -17.22 -32.80
CA GLU A 5 22.84 -17.88 -32.71
C GLU A 5 22.42 -18.12 -31.25
N GLU A 6 23.33 -18.56 -30.38
CA GLU A 6 23.02 -18.73 -28.95
C GLU A 6 22.66 -17.36 -28.25
N ARG A 7 23.35 -16.29 -28.61
CA ARG A 7 23.01 -14.95 -28.09
C ARG A 7 21.67 -14.44 -28.61
N GLU A 8 21.32 -14.71 -29.85
CA GLU A 8 20.01 -14.33 -30.39
C GLU A 8 18.86 -15.10 -29.73
N VAL A 9 19.00 -16.41 -29.56
CA VAL A 9 18.03 -17.25 -28.88
C VAL A 9 17.83 -16.79 -27.42
N LYS A 10 18.90 -16.51 -26.70
CA LYS A 10 18.87 -16.03 -25.33
C LYS A 10 18.23 -14.63 -25.21
N ASN A 11 18.47 -13.76 -26.18
CA ASN A 11 17.84 -12.45 -26.24
C ASN A 11 16.35 -12.57 -26.58
N MET A 12 15.94 -13.44 -27.50
CA MET A 12 14.52 -13.66 -27.85
C MET A 12 13.72 -14.21 -26.65
N ASP A 13 14.28 -15.14 -25.90
CA ASP A 13 13.61 -15.67 -24.71
C ASP A 13 13.54 -14.64 -23.57
N PHE A 14 14.55 -13.80 -23.42
CA PHE A 14 14.54 -12.68 -22.50
C PHE A 14 13.44 -11.66 -22.86
N PHE A 15 13.31 -11.29 -24.13
CA PHE A 15 12.25 -10.38 -24.60
C PHE A 15 10.85 -10.97 -24.46
N LYS A 16 10.67 -12.27 -24.70
CA LYS A 16 9.39 -12.96 -24.46
C LYS A 16 9.02 -12.94 -22.98
N THR A 17 9.97 -13.15 -22.10
CA THR A 17 9.77 -13.12 -20.64
C THR A 17 9.42 -11.73 -20.16
N LEU A 18 10.11 -10.69 -20.64
CA LEU A 18 9.80 -9.29 -20.35
C LEU A 18 8.39 -8.91 -20.82
N LYS A 19 8.01 -9.31 -22.04
CA LYS A 19 6.69 -9.03 -22.58
C LYS A 19 5.57 -9.71 -21.79
N LYS A 20 5.82 -10.92 -21.26
CA LYS A 20 4.90 -11.62 -20.37
C LYS A 20 4.79 -10.93 -19.01
N ALA A 21 5.90 -10.42 -18.48
CA ALA A 21 5.93 -9.65 -17.23
C ALA A 21 5.13 -8.33 -17.38
N GLU A 22 5.25 -7.63 -18.52
CA GLU A 22 4.51 -6.40 -18.79
C GLU A 22 3.00 -6.63 -18.91
N TRP A 23 2.57 -7.74 -19.50
CA TRP A 23 1.15 -8.11 -19.52
C TRP A 23 0.61 -8.37 -18.11
N LEU A 24 1.40 -9.02 -17.25
CA LEU A 24 1.04 -9.21 -15.84
C LEU A 24 0.95 -7.87 -15.10
N ASN A 25 1.87 -6.95 -15.36
CA ASN A 25 1.84 -5.60 -14.78
C ASN A 25 0.59 -4.83 -15.21
N LEU A 26 0.17 -4.94 -16.47
CA LEU A 26 -1.09 -4.33 -16.94
C LEU A 26 -2.31 -4.92 -16.26
N LEU A 27 -2.37 -6.25 -16.12
CA LEU A 27 -3.47 -6.91 -15.42
C LEU A 27 -3.51 -6.50 -13.94
N LEU A 28 -2.35 -6.47 -13.26
CA LEU A 28 -2.24 -6.00 -11.88
C LEU A 28 -2.67 -4.54 -11.74
N SER A 29 -2.28 -3.68 -12.68
CA SER A 29 -2.69 -2.26 -12.68
C SER A 29 -4.20 -2.12 -12.82
N LEU A 30 -4.84 -2.93 -13.66
CA LEU A 30 -6.31 -2.94 -13.78
C LEU A 30 -6.97 -3.35 -12.46
N VAL A 31 -6.44 -4.39 -11.79
CA VAL A 31 -6.91 -4.82 -10.48
C VAL A 31 -6.74 -3.69 -9.44
N PHE A 32 -5.60 -2.99 -9.45
CA PHE A 32 -5.37 -1.86 -8.54
C PHE A 32 -6.33 -0.69 -8.78
N ILE A 33 -6.71 -0.42 -10.04
CA ILE A 33 -7.74 0.59 -10.34
C ILE A 33 -9.08 0.19 -9.74
N ILE A 34 -9.49 -1.07 -9.92
CA ILE A 34 -10.78 -1.57 -9.40
C ILE A 34 -10.79 -1.50 -7.87
N ILE A 35 -9.75 -2.03 -7.21
CA ILE A 35 -9.63 -2.00 -5.76
C ILE A 35 -9.59 -0.55 -5.27
N GLY A 36 -8.76 0.29 -5.87
CA GLY A 36 -8.66 1.70 -5.51
C GLY A 36 -9.98 2.46 -5.66
N ALA A 37 -10.75 2.18 -6.72
CA ALA A 37 -12.07 2.79 -6.91
C ALA A 37 -13.08 2.35 -5.82
N ILE A 38 -13.03 1.09 -5.38
CA ILE A 38 -13.87 0.59 -4.28
C ILE A 38 -13.47 1.27 -2.96
N LEU A 39 -12.17 1.40 -2.68
CA LEU A 39 -11.66 2.08 -1.48
C LEU A 39 -12.06 3.56 -1.43
N VAL A 40 -12.10 4.23 -2.57
CA VAL A 40 -12.54 5.64 -2.65
C VAL A 40 -14.05 5.76 -2.50
N LYS A 41 -14.82 4.82 -3.08
CA LYS A 41 -16.28 4.88 -3.10
C LYS A 41 -16.91 4.57 -1.73
N ASP A 42 -16.42 3.55 -1.05
CA ASP A 42 -16.93 3.10 0.25
C ASP A 42 -15.78 2.70 1.20
N PRO A 43 -15.03 3.68 1.71
CA PRO A 43 -13.85 3.42 2.54
C PRO A 43 -14.22 2.75 3.88
N GLU A 44 -15.38 3.08 4.46
CA GLU A 44 -15.82 2.50 5.72
C GLU A 44 -16.28 1.04 5.56
N GLY A 45 -17.01 0.73 4.49
CA GLY A 45 -17.45 -0.62 4.18
C GLY A 45 -16.27 -1.55 3.90
N VAL A 46 -15.27 -1.07 3.15
CA VAL A 46 -14.03 -1.82 2.91
C VAL A 46 -13.28 -2.07 4.22
N LEU A 47 -13.14 -1.03 5.06
CA LEU A 47 -12.46 -1.18 6.35
C LEU A 47 -13.14 -2.23 7.24
N LYS A 48 -14.47 -2.20 7.35
CA LYS A 48 -15.25 -3.20 8.11
C LYS A 48 -15.05 -4.60 7.55
N THR A 49 -15.09 -4.76 6.23
CA THR A 49 -14.90 -6.06 5.57
C THR A 49 -13.50 -6.62 5.80
N VAL A 50 -12.46 -5.79 5.63
CA VAL A 50 -11.07 -6.19 5.87
C VAL A 50 -10.85 -6.54 7.34
N SER A 51 -11.39 -5.76 8.27
CA SER A 51 -11.29 -6.03 9.70
C SER A 51 -12.02 -7.32 10.09
N LEU A 52 -13.19 -7.61 9.50
CA LEU A 52 -13.91 -8.85 9.72
C LEU A 52 -13.06 -10.06 9.26
N ILE A 53 -12.51 -10.00 8.04
CA ILE A 53 -11.65 -11.07 7.51
C ILE A 53 -10.41 -11.26 8.38
N ALA A 54 -9.72 -10.17 8.72
CA ALA A 54 -8.54 -10.23 9.57
C ALA A 54 -8.87 -10.78 10.96
N GLY A 55 -9.96 -10.33 11.57
CA GLY A 55 -10.40 -10.81 12.87
C GLY A 55 -10.76 -12.31 12.86
N ILE A 56 -11.44 -12.80 11.82
CA ILE A 56 -11.72 -14.23 11.64
C ILE A 56 -10.41 -15.03 11.53
N VAL A 57 -9.44 -14.54 10.76
CA VAL A 57 -8.13 -15.20 10.64
C VAL A 57 -7.45 -15.30 12.01
N PHE A 58 -7.43 -14.22 12.80
CA PHE A 58 -6.87 -14.24 14.15
C PHE A 58 -7.61 -15.22 15.08
N LEU A 59 -8.94 -15.29 15.00
CA LEU A 59 -9.74 -16.25 15.77
C LEU A 59 -9.38 -17.69 15.40
N VAL A 60 -9.32 -18.00 14.10
CA VAL A 60 -8.96 -19.35 13.61
C VAL A 60 -7.56 -19.74 14.06
N LEU A 61 -6.57 -18.85 13.91
CA LEU A 61 -5.21 -19.09 14.37
C LEU A 61 -5.13 -19.29 15.88
N GLY A 62 -5.88 -18.51 16.65
CA GLY A 62 -5.98 -18.66 18.10
C GLY A 62 -6.58 -20.01 18.51
N PHE A 63 -7.68 -20.43 17.87
CA PHE A 63 -8.29 -21.73 18.11
C PHE A 63 -7.37 -22.89 17.73
N ILE A 64 -6.65 -22.82 16.61
CA ILE A 64 -5.69 -23.85 16.20
C ILE A 64 -4.60 -24.00 17.25
N LYS A 65 -4.05 -22.90 17.79
CA LYS A 65 -3.03 -22.95 18.85
C LYS A 65 -3.55 -23.58 20.13
N ILE A 66 -4.78 -23.27 20.54
CA ILE A 66 -5.40 -23.88 21.71
C ILE A 66 -5.65 -25.39 21.51
N ILE A 67 -6.14 -25.80 20.34
CA ILE A 67 -6.36 -27.21 20.00
C ILE A 67 -5.03 -27.98 20.00
N LYS A 68 -3.98 -27.37 19.45
CA LYS A 68 -2.64 -27.97 19.47
C LYS A 68 -2.17 -28.19 20.91
N TYR A 69 -2.35 -27.21 21.78
CA TYR A 69 -2.07 -27.33 23.21
C TYR A 69 -2.82 -28.50 23.88
N LEU A 70 -4.10 -28.68 23.55
CA LEU A 70 -4.92 -29.75 24.16
C LEU A 70 -4.52 -31.15 23.65
N LYS A 71 -3.97 -31.25 22.44
CA LYS A 71 -3.55 -32.53 21.83
C LYS A 71 -2.16 -32.96 22.27
N ASP A 72 -1.23 -32.01 22.44
CA ASP A 72 0.19 -32.29 22.61
C ASP A 72 0.63 -32.05 24.07
N LYS A 73 0.32 -33.05 24.94
CA LYS A 73 0.64 -32.99 26.39
C LYS A 73 2.12 -33.23 26.72
N SER A 74 3.00 -33.38 25.72
CA SER A 74 4.33 -33.99 25.93
C SER A 74 5.48 -33.04 26.28
N ASN A 75 5.40 -31.70 26.03
CA ASN A 75 6.49 -30.77 26.32
C ASN A 75 6.00 -29.51 27.03
N SER A 76 6.38 -29.35 28.31
CA SER A 76 5.78 -28.35 29.20
C SER A 76 6.10 -26.87 28.91
N ASN A 77 7.25 -26.53 28.32
CA ASN A 77 7.63 -25.12 28.17
C ASN A 77 7.14 -24.46 26.86
N GLU A 78 7.13 -25.17 25.73
CA GLU A 78 6.58 -24.64 24.46
C GLU A 78 5.04 -24.57 24.50
N LEU A 79 4.42 -25.45 25.27
CA LEU A 79 2.98 -25.52 25.44
C LEU A 79 2.36 -24.29 26.13
N TYR A 80 3.03 -23.72 27.13
CA TYR A 80 2.55 -22.51 27.81
C TYR A 80 2.57 -21.31 26.87
N LEU A 81 3.55 -21.22 25.99
CA LEU A 81 3.63 -20.14 24.98
C LEU A 81 2.50 -20.27 23.95
N ASP A 82 2.18 -21.48 23.50
CA ASP A 82 1.12 -21.69 22.50
C ASP A 82 -0.27 -21.32 23.05
N ILE A 83 -0.56 -21.60 24.33
CA ILE A 83 -1.84 -21.19 24.93
C ILE A 83 -1.93 -19.67 25.12
N VAL A 84 -0.82 -19.04 25.56
CA VAL A 84 -0.78 -17.57 25.74
C VAL A 84 -0.94 -16.88 24.40
N PHE A 85 -0.22 -17.29 23.37
CA PHE A 85 -0.36 -16.72 22.03
C PHE A 85 -1.73 -17.03 21.41
N GLY A 86 -2.30 -18.21 21.67
CA GLY A 86 -3.65 -18.55 21.23
C GLY A 86 -4.71 -17.65 21.85
N LEU A 87 -4.60 -17.39 23.16
CA LEU A 87 -5.52 -16.51 23.87
C LEU A 87 -5.39 -15.05 23.39
N ILE A 88 -4.14 -14.56 23.25
CA ILE A 88 -3.87 -13.22 22.72
C ILE A 88 -4.46 -13.08 21.31
N ALA A 89 -4.27 -14.08 20.44
CA ALA A 89 -4.81 -14.05 19.08
C ALA A 89 -6.34 -13.98 19.07
N ILE A 90 -7.03 -14.74 19.94
CA ILE A 90 -8.50 -14.68 20.05
C ILE A 90 -8.96 -13.31 20.54
N ILE A 91 -8.35 -12.78 21.59
CA ILE A 91 -8.69 -11.44 22.12
C ILE A 91 -8.45 -10.38 21.05
N THR A 92 -7.31 -10.42 20.35
CA THR A 92 -6.99 -9.50 19.26
C THR A 92 -8.02 -9.62 18.13
N GLY A 93 -8.40 -10.83 17.73
CA GLY A 93 -9.43 -11.07 16.71
C GLY A 93 -10.77 -10.45 17.07
N LEU A 94 -11.22 -10.62 18.32
CA LEU A 94 -12.43 -9.99 18.83
C LEU A 94 -12.34 -8.45 18.82
N ILE A 95 -11.22 -7.88 19.30
CA ILE A 95 -10.99 -6.44 19.29
C ILE A 95 -11.05 -5.90 17.85
N VAL A 96 -10.39 -6.57 16.90
CA VAL A 96 -10.36 -6.15 15.50
C VAL A 96 -11.76 -6.16 14.88
N ILE A 97 -12.61 -7.14 15.20
CA ILE A 97 -13.98 -7.22 14.69
C ILE A 97 -14.88 -6.15 15.30
N PHE A 98 -14.85 -6.00 16.62
CA PHE A 98 -15.81 -5.14 17.33
C PHE A 98 -15.36 -3.68 17.43
N CYS A 99 -14.05 -3.42 17.45
CA CYS A 99 -13.47 -2.09 17.66
C CYS A 99 -12.84 -1.50 16.37
N THR A 100 -13.26 -1.94 15.19
CA THR A 100 -12.73 -1.47 13.89
C THR A 100 -12.70 0.06 13.79
N SER A 101 -13.80 0.73 14.17
CA SER A 101 -13.91 2.19 14.09
C SER A 101 -12.96 2.91 15.06
N ALA A 102 -12.72 2.33 16.24
CA ALA A 102 -11.77 2.89 17.22
C ALA A 102 -10.32 2.74 16.73
N ILE A 103 -9.98 1.58 16.13
CA ILE A 103 -8.66 1.34 15.56
C ILE A 103 -8.42 2.31 14.39
N GLU A 104 -9.40 2.48 13.50
CA GLU A 104 -9.32 3.44 12.40
C GLU A 104 -9.12 4.88 12.92
N ALA A 105 -9.87 5.27 13.95
CA ALA A 105 -9.76 6.61 14.53
C ALA A 105 -8.35 6.89 15.09
N ILE A 106 -7.72 5.91 15.74
CA ILE A 106 -6.35 6.04 16.25
C ILE A 106 -5.37 6.27 15.10
N PHE A 107 -5.42 5.43 14.05
CA PHE A 107 -4.55 5.60 12.88
C PHE A 107 -4.77 6.93 12.18
N ARG A 108 -6.03 7.34 12.00
CA ARG A 108 -6.42 8.61 11.39
C ARG A 108 -5.84 9.80 12.15
N ILE A 109 -5.96 9.81 13.48
CA ILE A 109 -5.40 10.87 14.32
C ILE A 109 -3.89 10.91 14.22
N ILE A 110 -3.21 9.76 14.30
CA ILE A 110 -1.73 9.69 14.21
C ILE A 110 -1.26 10.24 12.87
N ILE A 111 -1.86 9.79 11.77
CA ILE A 111 -1.48 10.22 10.42
C ILE A 111 -1.81 11.70 10.21
N GLY A 112 -2.99 12.16 10.65
CA GLY A 112 -3.41 13.55 10.55
C GLY A 112 -2.47 14.49 11.31
N VAL A 113 -2.10 14.13 12.55
CA VAL A 113 -1.13 14.88 13.36
C VAL A 113 0.25 14.89 12.69
N TRP A 114 0.69 13.77 12.11
CA TRP A 114 1.94 13.71 11.36
C TRP A 114 1.95 14.65 10.15
N ILE A 115 0.84 14.72 9.40
CA ILE A 115 0.70 15.62 8.25
C ILE A 115 0.72 17.08 8.71
N ILE A 116 0.02 17.42 9.82
CA ILE A 116 0.04 18.77 10.40
C ILE A 116 1.47 19.13 10.83
N PHE A 117 2.16 18.23 11.53
CA PHE A 117 3.55 18.45 11.93
C PHE A 117 4.46 18.71 10.73
N THR A 118 4.31 17.93 9.66
CA THR A 118 5.05 18.14 8.41
C THR A 118 4.70 19.49 7.76
N GLY A 119 3.44 19.92 7.81
CA GLY A 119 3.02 21.25 7.36
C GLY A 119 3.66 22.37 8.18
N CYS A 120 3.72 22.22 9.51
CA CYS A 120 4.38 23.19 10.40
C CYS A 120 5.89 23.29 10.14
N THR A 121 6.59 22.17 9.91
CA THR A 121 8.02 22.19 9.56
C THR A 121 8.26 22.88 8.21
N ARG A 122 7.38 22.71 7.22
CA ARG A 122 7.44 23.44 5.97
C ARG A 122 7.18 24.94 6.16
N PHE A 123 6.29 25.32 7.08
CA PHE A 123 6.07 26.71 7.42
C PHE A 123 7.31 27.38 8.02
N ALA A 124 8.06 26.67 8.86
CA ALA A 124 9.36 27.16 9.35
C ALA A 124 10.37 27.36 8.22
N LEU A 125 10.39 26.46 7.21
CA LEU A 125 11.24 26.58 6.03
C LEU A 125 10.89 27.83 5.19
N VAL A 126 9.63 28.23 5.12
CA VAL A 126 9.18 29.46 4.42
C VAL A 126 9.87 30.70 4.95
N GLN A 127 10.08 30.81 6.27
CA GLN A 127 10.76 31.94 6.86
C GLN A 127 12.24 32.03 6.39
N SER A 128 12.93 30.89 6.30
CA SER A 128 14.30 30.82 5.83
C SER A 128 14.40 31.19 4.33
N LEU A 129 13.48 30.71 3.50
CA LEU A 129 13.43 31.02 2.07
C LEU A 129 13.14 32.52 1.82
N LYS A 130 12.26 33.11 2.64
CA LYS A 130 11.94 34.55 2.57
C LYS A 130 13.19 35.42 2.91
N GLN A 131 13.96 35.03 3.92
CA GLN A 131 15.19 35.71 4.29
C GLN A 131 16.25 35.63 3.20
N ALA A 132 16.30 34.52 2.45
CA ALA A 132 17.18 34.31 1.31
C ALA A 132 16.72 35.02 0.01
N ASN A 133 15.58 35.73 0.04
CA ASN A 133 15.01 36.46 -1.11
C ASN A 133 14.64 35.56 -2.32
N LEU A 134 14.39 34.27 -2.10
CA LEU A 134 14.01 33.30 -3.11
C LEU A 134 12.50 33.36 -3.37
N LYS A 135 12.06 33.44 -4.65
CA LYS A 135 10.65 33.51 -5.04
C LYS A 135 9.84 32.26 -4.66
N GLU A 136 10.49 31.19 -4.31
CA GLU A 136 9.91 29.87 -3.99
C GLU A 136 9.21 29.83 -2.62
N TRP A 137 9.39 30.86 -1.76
CA TRP A 137 8.72 30.91 -0.46
C TRP A 137 7.19 30.92 -0.55
N VAL A 138 6.62 31.51 -1.61
CA VAL A 138 5.15 31.57 -1.81
C VAL A 138 4.58 30.17 -2.08
N ILE A 139 5.24 29.40 -2.94
CA ILE A 139 4.81 28.01 -3.23
C ILE A 139 4.91 27.16 -1.98
N SER A 140 6.01 27.29 -1.23
CA SER A 140 6.20 26.56 0.03
C SER A 140 5.14 26.93 1.08
N LEU A 141 4.74 28.20 1.15
CA LEU A 141 3.69 28.68 2.05
C LEU A 141 2.33 28.07 1.69
N ILE A 142 1.96 28.10 0.41
CA ILE A 142 0.69 27.52 -0.06
C ILE A 142 0.65 26.01 0.26
N LEU A 143 1.74 25.29 -0.01
CA LEU A 143 1.85 23.87 0.30
C LEU A 143 1.74 23.58 1.80
N ALA A 144 2.37 24.40 2.66
CA ALA A 144 2.26 24.27 4.11
C ALA A 144 0.82 24.43 4.61
N ILE A 145 0.10 25.43 4.10
CA ILE A 145 -1.30 25.70 4.45
C ILE A 145 -2.18 24.52 3.99
N ILE A 146 -2.00 24.05 2.76
CA ILE A 146 -2.74 22.90 2.23
C ILE A 146 -2.50 21.65 3.09
N MET A 147 -1.24 21.37 3.46
CA MET A 147 -0.91 20.22 4.29
C MET A 147 -1.57 20.29 5.67
N ILE A 148 -1.54 21.45 6.33
CA ILE A 148 -2.21 21.64 7.63
C ILE A 148 -3.72 21.43 7.48
N GLY A 149 -4.34 22.01 6.45
CA GLY A 149 -5.76 21.83 6.15
C GLY A 149 -6.13 20.37 5.86
N CYS A 150 -5.33 19.66 5.06
CA CYS A 150 -5.52 18.23 4.77
C CYS A 150 -5.39 17.36 6.03
N GLY A 151 -4.39 17.64 6.88
CA GLY A 151 -4.20 16.91 8.13
C GLY A 151 -5.38 17.12 9.09
N LEU A 152 -5.87 18.34 9.20
CA LEU A 152 -7.05 18.66 10.00
C LEU A 152 -8.31 17.97 9.45
N TYR A 153 -8.55 18.04 8.15
CA TYR A 153 -9.65 17.33 7.48
C TYR A 153 -9.59 15.83 7.74
N MET A 154 -8.40 15.22 7.65
CA MET A 154 -8.21 13.81 7.91
C MET A 154 -8.58 13.41 9.34
N ILE A 155 -8.25 14.22 10.35
CA ILE A 155 -8.58 13.93 11.76
C ILE A 155 -10.11 13.88 11.98
N PHE A 156 -10.86 14.74 11.32
CA PHE A 156 -12.30 14.84 11.56
C PHE A 156 -13.16 13.95 10.66
N THR A 157 -12.63 13.46 9.52
CA THR A 157 -13.40 12.70 8.54
C THR A 157 -13.08 11.21 8.61
N PRO A 158 -14.01 10.33 9.05
CA PRO A 158 -13.83 8.88 9.03
C PRO A 158 -13.58 8.35 7.61
N GLY A 159 -12.84 7.25 7.51
CA GLY A 159 -12.55 6.59 6.22
C GLY A 159 -11.53 7.30 5.32
N THR A 160 -11.10 8.53 5.67
CA THR A 160 -10.20 9.33 4.82
C THR A 160 -8.88 8.62 4.54
N VAL A 161 -8.31 7.90 5.50
CA VAL A 161 -7.06 7.13 5.32
C VAL A 161 -7.22 6.08 4.22
N VAL A 162 -8.32 5.34 4.24
CA VAL A 162 -8.62 4.30 3.26
C VAL A 162 -8.90 4.90 1.89
N ALA A 163 -9.64 6.02 1.83
CA ALA A 163 -9.90 6.74 0.59
C ALA A 163 -8.60 7.28 -0.05
N VAL A 164 -7.68 7.84 0.75
CA VAL A 164 -6.37 8.30 0.27
C VAL A 164 -5.54 7.13 -0.25
N LEU A 165 -5.53 5.99 0.44
CA LEU A 165 -4.87 4.77 -0.06
C LEU A 165 -5.45 4.34 -1.41
N GLY A 166 -6.78 4.36 -1.56
CA GLY A 166 -7.45 4.07 -2.83
C GLY A 166 -7.01 5.02 -3.95
N GLY A 167 -6.95 6.33 -3.66
CA GLY A 167 -6.47 7.34 -4.61
C GLY A 167 -5.01 7.11 -5.04
N VAL A 168 -4.13 6.79 -4.09
CA VAL A 168 -2.72 6.46 -4.37
C VAL A 168 -2.62 5.20 -5.23
N MET A 169 -3.43 4.16 -4.95
CA MET A 169 -3.45 2.93 -5.75
C MET A 169 -3.88 3.22 -7.20
N ILE A 170 -4.89 4.07 -7.42
CA ILE A 170 -5.32 4.48 -8.76
C ILE A 170 -4.19 5.22 -9.47
N ALA A 171 -3.59 6.22 -8.81
CA ALA A 171 -2.50 7.00 -9.39
C ALA A 171 -1.30 6.11 -9.78
N TYR A 172 -0.90 5.19 -8.89
CA TYR A 172 0.14 4.22 -9.16
C TYR A 172 -0.20 3.31 -10.37
N ALA A 173 -1.42 2.81 -10.43
CA ALA A 173 -1.88 1.97 -11.52
C ALA A 173 -1.87 2.70 -12.87
N VAL A 174 -2.30 3.97 -12.90
CA VAL A 174 -2.26 4.82 -14.11
C VAL A 174 -0.81 5.01 -14.59
N ILE A 175 0.11 5.33 -13.67
CA ILE A 175 1.53 5.48 -13.99
C ILE A 175 2.09 4.18 -14.58
N ASN A 176 1.81 3.03 -13.95
CA ASN A 176 2.25 1.72 -14.44
C ASN A 176 1.71 1.39 -15.83
N ILE A 177 0.44 1.69 -16.10
CA ILE A 177 -0.16 1.49 -17.43
C ILE A 177 0.58 2.32 -18.47
N VAL A 178 0.83 3.60 -18.19
CA VAL A 178 1.57 4.49 -19.09
C VAL A 178 2.98 3.95 -19.34
N GLN A 179 3.70 3.54 -18.30
CA GLN A 179 5.04 2.96 -18.42
C GLN A 179 5.04 1.67 -19.24
N SER A 180 4.12 0.74 -18.98
CA SER A 180 4.00 -0.52 -19.72
C SER A 180 3.67 -0.28 -21.21
N ILE A 181 2.80 0.67 -21.52
CA ILE A 181 2.49 1.04 -22.91
C ILE A 181 3.72 1.64 -23.60
N MET A 182 4.42 2.56 -22.94
CA MET A 182 5.65 3.16 -23.48
C MET A 182 6.72 2.09 -23.73
N PHE A 183 6.92 1.19 -22.79
CA PHE A 183 7.88 0.08 -22.91
C PHE A 183 7.53 -0.83 -24.11
N MET A 184 6.27 -1.23 -24.23
CA MET A 184 5.81 -2.08 -25.35
C MET A 184 5.95 -1.38 -26.70
N LYS A 185 5.79 -0.06 -26.77
CA LYS A 185 5.98 0.72 -27.99
C LYS A 185 7.45 0.81 -28.37
N ASN A 186 8.33 1.09 -27.42
CA ASN A 186 9.77 1.22 -27.66
C ASN A 186 10.44 -0.12 -27.96
N SER A 187 9.98 -1.22 -27.33
CA SER A 187 10.52 -2.56 -27.62
C SER A 187 10.24 -3.03 -29.04
N LYS A 188 9.17 -2.55 -29.70
CA LYS A 188 8.91 -2.82 -31.13
C LYS A 188 9.92 -2.11 -32.05
N ILE A 189 10.36 -0.92 -31.69
CA ILE A 189 11.32 -0.14 -32.50
C ILE A 189 12.69 -0.79 -32.46
N ILE A 190 13.14 -1.27 -31.31
CA ILE A 190 14.47 -1.91 -31.13
C ILE A 190 14.57 -3.23 -31.93
N VAL A 191 13.45 -3.95 -32.09
CA VAL A 191 13.43 -5.22 -32.84
C VAL A 191 13.45 -4.96 -34.34
N VAL A 192 12.84 -3.89 -34.83
CA VAL A 192 12.79 -3.55 -36.26
C VAL A 192 14.13 -2.96 -36.75
N GLU A 193 14.80 -2.14 -35.94
CA GLU A 193 16.09 -1.50 -36.29
C GLU A 193 17.27 -2.49 -36.35
N LYS A 194 17.12 -3.72 -35.82
CA LYS A 194 18.17 -4.78 -35.89
C LYS A 194 17.98 -5.77 -37.05
N VAL A 195 16.91 -5.64 -37.83
CA VAL A 195 16.60 -6.54 -38.98
C VAL A 195 16.99 -5.91 -40.31
N ASP A 196 17.29 -4.61 -40.34
CA ASP A 196 17.88 -3.89 -41.49
C ASP A 196 19.39 -3.73 -41.31
#